data_f3b5fef01d1a7bcf45fb81c29c182f3b
#
_entry.id   f3b5fef01d1a7bcf45fb81c29c182f3b
#
_cell.length_a   1.000
_cell.length_b   1.000
_cell.length_c   1.000
_cell.angle_alpha   90.00
_cell.angle_beta   90.00
_cell.angle_gamma   90.00
#
_symmetry.space_group_name_H-M   'P 1'
#
loop_
_entity.id
_entity.type
_entity.pdbx_description
1 polymer ?
#
loop_
_entity_poly.entity_id
_entity_poly.type
_entity_poly.pdbx_seq_one_letter_code
_entity_poly.pdbx_strand_id
1 'polypeptide(L)'
;MEKRLISDVTGSGIAKADLIIEAIYENLEAKKVLYKEVESQMKSTAILATNTSSILLEDLRANLAQPQKFIGLHFFNPVAQLPLVEIIKCDDTDPETLQIGFNFVKGIGKSPLICKSSEGFIVNRILAPYMAEAMHLKEDGVAPTDIDKIAVNFGMPMGPVELVDTVGIDVALNVSQVLGKAFNRPIPDELIRMVENKELGKKTGSGFYDWSDKGPSKAEASPEETANIPKDAEDRLILPMLNEAIACLEEGIVENSDMLDIGVIFGTGFAPFRGGPIQYAKDRGIENILTTFKTLEKKHGSRFKPHPGWQNL
;
A
#
# COMPACT_ATOMS: atom_id res chain seq x y z
N MET A 1 0.03 26.73 -15.12
CA MET A 1 -0.74 25.47 -14.96
C MET A 1 -2.24 25.73 -14.86
N GLU A 2 -2.69 26.66 -14.04
CA GLU A 2 -4.14 26.97 -13.83
C GLU A 2 -4.94 27.27 -15.09
N LYS A 3 -4.35 27.90 -16.11
CA LYS A 3 -5.03 28.21 -17.39
C LYS A 3 -5.44 26.98 -18.23
N ARG A 4 -5.01 25.78 -17.83
CA ARG A 4 -5.36 24.52 -18.52
C ARG A 4 -6.41 23.70 -17.78
N LEU A 5 -6.79 24.11 -16.56
CA LEU A 5 -7.82 23.45 -15.77
C LEU A 5 -9.19 24.05 -16.14
N ILE A 6 -10.12 23.17 -16.48
CA ILE A 6 -11.51 23.54 -16.78
C ILE A 6 -12.37 22.78 -15.79
N SER A 7 -13.14 23.51 -14.98
CA SER A 7 -14.15 22.90 -14.13
C SER A 7 -15.35 22.51 -15.00
N ASP A 8 -15.74 21.23 -14.95
CA ASP A 8 -16.85 20.69 -15.74
C ASP A 8 -17.78 19.85 -14.86
N VAL A 9 -18.79 20.49 -14.32
CA VAL A 9 -19.81 19.86 -13.47
C VAL A 9 -20.79 19.01 -14.29
N THR A 10 -20.89 19.27 -15.57
CA THR A 10 -21.86 18.62 -16.47
C THR A 10 -21.33 17.37 -17.16
N GLY A 11 -20.01 17.12 -17.06
CA GLY A 11 -19.37 16.00 -17.74
C GLY A 11 -19.18 16.19 -19.26
N SER A 12 -19.35 17.44 -19.77
CA SER A 12 -19.23 17.73 -21.23
C SER A 12 -17.82 17.45 -21.78
N GLY A 13 -16.82 17.35 -20.92
CA GLY A 13 -15.44 16.99 -21.24
C GLY A 13 -15.25 15.50 -21.57
N ILE A 14 -16.12 14.61 -21.09
CA ILE A 14 -16.00 13.15 -21.26
C ILE A 14 -15.83 12.77 -22.73
N ALA A 15 -16.68 13.31 -23.60
CA ALA A 15 -16.64 13.03 -25.03
C ALA A 15 -15.37 13.55 -25.75
N LYS A 16 -14.54 14.33 -25.10
CA LYS A 16 -13.30 14.91 -25.67
C LYS A 16 -12.04 14.28 -25.05
N ALA A 17 -12.16 13.64 -23.90
CA ALA A 17 -11.05 13.07 -23.16
C ALA A 17 -10.44 11.86 -23.89
N ASP A 18 -9.13 11.70 -23.80
CA ASP A 18 -8.39 10.52 -24.24
C ASP A 18 -8.08 9.58 -23.09
N LEU A 19 -8.03 10.14 -21.86
CA LEU A 19 -7.90 9.42 -20.60
C LEU A 19 -8.88 10.01 -19.58
N ILE A 20 -9.67 9.16 -18.96
CA ILE A 20 -10.59 9.52 -17.86
C ILE A 20 -10.12 8.79 -16.61
N ILE A 21 -9.87 9.53 -15.54
CA ILE A 21 -9.43 8.98 -14.25
C ILE A 21 -10.56 9.20 -13.24
N GLU A 22 -11.16 8.11 -12.78
CA GLU A 22 -12.14 8.14 -11.71
C GLU A 22 -11.44 8.12 -10.34
N ALA A 23 -11.89 9.01 -9.44
CA ALA A 23 -11.38 9.12 -8.09
C ALA A 23 -12.49 9.50 -7.08
N ILE A 24 -13.69 8.90 -7.23
CA ILE A 24 -14.77 9.07 -6.24
C ILE A 24 -14.50 8.20 -5.00
N TYR A 25 -15.39 8.29 -4.00
CA TYR A 25 -15.27 7.49 -2.78
C TYR A 25 -15.28 5.98 -3.07
N GLU A 26 -14.63 5.20 -2.18
CA GLU A 26 -14.33 3.78 -2.39
C GLU A 26 -15.58 2.92 -2.13
N ASN A 27 -16.44 2.82 -3.15
CA ASN A 27 -17.64 2.01 -3.13
C ASN A 27 -17.89 1.37 -4.50
N LEU A 28 -17.92 0.05 -4.55
CA LEU A 28 -18.02 -0.74 -5.77
C LEU A 28 -19.23 -0.36 -6.63
N GLU A 29 -20.42 -0.28 -6.02
CA GLU A 29 -21.64 -0.03 -6.77
C GLU A 29 -21.73 1.41 -7.29
N ALA A 30 -21.27 2.38 -6.49
CA ALA A 30 -21.22 3.78 -6.93
C ALA A 30 -20.26 3.94 -8.13
N LYS A 31 -19.11 3.28 -8.09
CA LYS A 31 -18.13 3.30 -9.20
C LYS A 31 -18.70 2.62 -10.45
N LYS A 32 -19.37 1.46 -10.34
CA LYS A 32 -20.02 0.79 -11.47
C LYS A 32 -21.11 1.64 -12.14
N VAL A 33 -21.91 2.34 -11.36
CA VAL A 33 -22.93 3.27 -11.90
C VAL A 33 -22.27 4.38 -12.69
N LEU A 34 -21.23 5.01 -12.12
CA LEU A 34 -20.47 6.06 -12.80
C LEU A 34 -19.82 5.56 -14.09
N TYR A 35 -19.19 4.38 -14.07
CA TYR A 35 -18.51 3.84 -15.26
C TYR A 35 -19.47 3.60 -16.42
N LYS A 36 -20.67 3.09 -16.16
CA LYS A 36 -21.71 2.91 -17.17
C LYS A 36 -22.10 4.24 -17.82
N GLU A 37 -22.22 5.29 -17.02
CA GLU A 37 -22.53 6.63 -17.51
C GLU A 37 -21.38 7.21 -18.36
N VAL A 38 -20.16 7.11 -17.84
CA VAL A 38 -18.94 7.60 -18.50
C VAL A 38 -18.69 6.86 -19.82
N GLU A 39 -18.76 5.53 -19.81
CA GLU A 39 -18.51 4.71 -21.01
C GLU A 39 -19.46 5.04 -22.15
N SER A 40 -20.72 5.38 -21.83
CA SER A 40 -21.71 5.75 -22.85
C SER A 40 -21.40 7.06 -23.60
N GLN A 41 -20.52 7.90 -23.04
CA GLN A 41 -20.19 9.23 -23.55
C GLN A 41 -18.76 9.36 -24.04
N MET A 42 -17.84 8.46 -23.62
CA MET A 42 -16.43 8.56 -23.95
C MET A 42 -16.14 8.15 -25.40
N LYS A 43 -15.03 8.62 -25.94
CA LYS A 43 -14.55 8.19 -27.25
C LYS A 43 -14.24 6.68 -27.26
N SER A 44 -14.44 6.04 -28.38
CA SER A 44 -14.06 4.62 -28.57
C SER A 44 -12.55 4.36 -28.41
N THR A 45 -11.72 5.38 -28.60
CA THR A 45 -10.26 5.34 -28.43
C THR A 45 -9.79 5.74 -27.03
N ALA A 46 -10.67 6.29 -26.19
CA ALA A 46 -10.29 6.70 -24.84
C ALA A 46 -10.15 5.50 -23.90
N ILE A 47 -9.31 5.66 -22.89
CA ILE A 47 -9.18 4.69 -21.80
C ILE A 47 -9.84 5.21 -20.54
N LEU A 48 -10.44 4.30 -19.76
CA LEU A 48 -10.99 4.57 -18.45
C LEU A 48 -10.02 4.02 -17.41
N ALA A 49 -9.70 4.85 -16.42
CA ALA A 49 -8.84 4.46 -15.32
C ALA A 49 -9.53 4.75 -13.97
N THR A 50 -9.22 3.97 -12.97
CA THR A 50 -9.68 4.16 -11.58
C THR A 50 -8.51 4.39 -10.64
N ASN A 51 -8.69 5.27 -9.65
CA ASN A 51 -7.74 5.47 -8.55
C ASN A 51 -8.14 4.66 -7.30
N THR A 52 -8.77 3.50 -7.47
CA THR A 52 -9.08 2.61 -6.35
C THR A 52 -7.81 2.20 -5.61
N SER A 53 -7.90 2.02 -4.29
CA SER A 53 -6.78 1.55 -3.46
C SER A 53 -6.91 0.09 -3.04
N SER A 54 -8.10 -0.51 -3.21
CA SER A 54 -8.39 -1.81 -2.60
C SER A 54 -9.37 -2.69 -3.37
N ILE A 55 -10.20 -2.13 -4.27
CA ILE A 55 -11.20 -2.91 -5.01
C ILE A 55 -10.52 -3.55 -6.23
N LEU A 56 -10.73 -4.85 -6.42
CA LEU A 56 -10.22 -5.57 -7.58
C LEU A 56 -10.77 -4.99 -8.88
N LEU A 57 -9.90 -4.87 -9.88
CA LEU A 57 -10.31 -4.33 -11.18
C LEU A 57 -11.34 -5.23 -11.87
N GLU A 58 -11.26 -6.54 -11.66
CA GLU A 58 -12.21 -7.52 -12.18
C GLU A 58 -13.63 -7.22 -11.75
N ASP A 59 -13.84 -6.85 -10.48
CA ASP A 59 -15.15 -6.49 -9.93
C ASP A 59 -15.65 -5.16 -10.48
N LEU A 60 -14.74 -4.18 -10.64
CA LEU A 60 -15.08 -2.84 -11.13
C LEU A 60 -15.48 -2.84 -12.60
N ARG A 61 -14.78 -3.61 -13.44
CA ARG A 61 -14.95 -3.61 -14.90
C ARG A 61 -15.98 -4.63 -15.41
N ALA A 62 -16.57 -5.44 -14.53
CA ALA A 62 -17.42 -6.59 -14.91
C ALA A 62 -18.60 -6.22 -15.85
N ASN A 63 -19.06 -4.97 -15.82
CA ASN A 63 -20.18 -4.50 -16.64
C ASN A 63 -19.77 -3.50 -17.74
N LEU A 64 -18.48 -3.29 -17.98
CA LEU A 64 -17.99 -2.44 -19.07
C LEU A 64 -18.12 -3.15 -20.42
N ALA A 65 -18.43 -2.41 -21.47
CA ALA A 65 -18.48 -2.91 -22.84
C ALA A 65 -17.08 -3.15 -23.40
N GLN A 66 -16.06 -2.40 -22.93
CA GLN A 66 -14.67 -2.52 -23.33
C GLN A 66 -13.75 -2.72 -22.10
N PRO A 67 -13.90 -3.83 -21.35
CA PRO A 67 -13.14 -4.06 -20.11
C PRO A 67 -11.63 -4.14 -20.34
N GLN A 68 -11.16 -4.46 -21.53
CA GLN A 68 -9.74 -4.48 -21.90
C GLN A 68 -9.11 -3.07 -21.98
N LYS A 69 -9.92 -2.00 -22.06
CA LYS A 69 -9.50 -0.59 -22.01
C LYS A 69 -9.62 0.05 -20.64
N PHE A 70 -9.75 -0.77 -19.61
CA PHE A 70 -9.84 -0.33 -18.22
C PHE A 70 -8.58 -0.70 -17.46
N ILE A 71 -7.99 0.28 -16.75
CA ILE A 71 -6.81 0.09 -15.89
C ILE A 71 -6.98 0.78 -14.53
N GLY A 72 -6.18 0.37 -13.56
CA GLY A 72 -5.98 1.15 -12.34
C GLY A 72 -4.82 2.13 -12.53
N LEU A 73 -4.98 3.34 -11.98
CA LEU A 73 -3.89 4.31 -11.79
C LEU A 73 -3.91 4.73 -10.33
N HIS A 74 -3.22 3.94 -9.50
CA HIS A 74 -3.23 4.14 -8.05
C HIS A 74 -2.14 5.12 -7.64
N PHE A 75 -2.57 6.30 -7.22
CA PHE A 75 -1.72 7.38 -6.72
C PHE A 75 -1.60 7.31 -5.21
N PHE A 76 -0.45 7.70 -4.69
CA PHE A 76 -0.20 7.75 -3.24
C PHE A 76 -0.29 9.17 -2.72
N ASN A 77 -0.96 9.33 -1.58
CA ASN A 77 -1.11 10.65 -0.95
C ASN A 77 0.08 10.96 -0.03
N PRO A 78 0.69 12.16 -0.10
CA PRO A 78 0.34 13.32 -0.93
C PRO A 78 0.80 13.17 -2.40
N VAL A 79 -0.17 13.22 -3.33
CA VAL A 79 0.10 12.96 -4.75
C VAL A 79 1.24 13.82 -5.33
N ALA A 80 1.35 15.08 -4.90
CA ALA A 80 2.40 15.97 -5.39
C ALA A 80 3.82 15.54 -4.96
N GLN A 81 3.95 14.83 -3.85
CA GLN A 81 5.25 14.48 -3.25
C GLN A 81 5.70 13.06 -3.60
N LEU A 82 4.78 12.09 -3.56
CA LEU A 82 5.12 10.69 -3.80
C LEU A 82 5.31 10.40 -5.29
N PRO A 83 6.44 9.79 -5.67
CA PRO A 83 6.79 9.60 -7.07
C PRO A 83 6.06 8.44 -7.73
N LEU A 84 5.67 7.41 -6.97
CA LEU A 84 5.12 6.16 -7.51
C LEU A 84 3.67 6.34 -7.98
N VAL A 85 3.34 5.67 -9.08
CA VAL A 85 1.98 5.33 -9.49
C VAL A 85 1.95 3.85 -9.88
N GLU A 86 1.17 3.05 -9.20
CA GLU A 86 0.89 1.69 -9.63
C GLU A 86 -0.08 1.72 -10.81
N ILE A 87 0.28 1.05 -11.89
CA ILE A 87 -0.57 0.83 -13.06
C ILE A 87 -1.09 -0.60 -12.97
N ILE A 88 -2.34 -0.75 -12.58
CA ILE A 88 -2.94 -2.05 -12.33
C ILE A 88 -3.60 -2.54 -13.61
N LYS A 89 -3.31 -3.79 -13.97
CA LYS A 89 -3.86 -4.47 -15.14
C LYS A 89 -4.56 -5.77 -14.76
N CYS A 90 -5.50 -6.18 -15.60
CA CYS A 90 -6.01 -7.56 -15.66
C CYS A 90 -5.29 -8.34 -16.77
N ASP A 91 -5.48 -9.66 -16.81
CA ASP A 91 -4.77 -10.51 -17.78
C ASP A 91 -5.13 -10.21 -19.25
N ASP A 92 -6.34 -9.71 -19.52
CA ASP A 92 -6.85 -9.34 -20.83
C ASP A 92 -6.81 -7.82 -21.13
N THR A 93 -6.08 -7.04 -20.32
CA THR A 93 -5.88 -5.61 -20.60
C THR A 93 -5.07 -5.42 -21.89
N ASP A 94 -5.57 -4.59 -22.82
CA ASP A 94 -4.89 -4.31 -24.08
C ASP A 94 -3.49 -3.71 -23.86
N PRO A 95 -2.45 -4.20 -24.56
CA PRO A 95 -1.10 -3.64 -24.46
C PRO A 95 -1.03 -2.15 -24.80
N GLU A 96 -1.87 -1.68 -25.75
CA GLU A 96 -1.95 -0.26 -26.09
C GLU A 96 -2.50 0.57 -24.93
N THR A 97 -3.52 0.06 -24.22
CA THR A 97 -4.08 0.70 -23.02
C THR A 97 -3.03 0.85 -21.91
N LEU A 98 -2.23 -0.19 -21.68
CA LEU A 98 -1.12 -0.13 -20.73
C LEU A 98 -0.06 0.88 -21.15
N GLN A 99 0.28 0.92 -22.44
CA GLN A 99 1.28 1.86 -22.96
C GLN A 99 0.82 3.31 -22.82
N ILE A 100 -0.48 3.59 -23.04
CA ILE A 100 -1.05 4.93 -22.83
C ILE A 100 -0.96 5.31 -21.36
N GLY A 101 -1.38 4.42 -20.43
CA GLY A 101 -1.26 4.64 -19.00
C GLY A 101 0.18 4.89 -18.55
N PHE A 102 1.13 4.07 -19.02
CA PHE A 102 2.56 4.21 -18.74
C PHE A 102 3.12 5.56 -19.23
N ASN A 103 2.81 5.94 -20.47
CA ASN A 103 3.24 7.20 -21.04
C ASN A 103 2.63 8.40 -20.32
N PHE A 104 1.36 8.30 -19.90
CA PHE A 104 0.72 9.34 -19.09
C PHE A 104 1.45 9.52 -17.75
N VAL A 105 1.69 8.44 -17.01
CA VAL A 105 2.37 8.49 -15.70
C VAL A 105 3.77 9.10 -15.84
N LYS A 106 4.56 8.67 -16.83
CA LYS A 106 5.86 9.29 -17.16
C LYS A 106 5.73 10.76 -17.55
N GLY A 107 4.73 11.09 -18.35
CA GLY A 107 4.49 12.46 -18.85
C GLY A 107 4.16 13.46 -17.73
N ILE A 108 3.59 13.02 -16.63
CA ILE A 108 3.35 13.85 -15.44
C ILE A 108 4.52 13.83 -14.43
N GLY A 109 5.66 13.22 -14.80
CA GLY A 109 6.87 13.18 -13.97
C GLY A 109 6.82 12.18 -12.82
N LYS A 110 5.98 11.15 -12.93
CA LYS A 110 5.88 10.06 -11.94
C LYS A 110 6.58 8.79 -12.43
N SER A 111 6.83 7.87 -11.50
CA SER A 111 7.44 6.57 -11.74
C SER A 111 6.36 5.49 -11.85
N PRO A 112 6.12 4.93 -13.05
CA PRO A 112 5.13 3.89 -13.24
C PRO A 112 5.63 2.53 -12.76
N LEU A 113 4.78 1.79 -12.03
CA LEU A 113 4.96 0.38 -11.71
C LEU A 113 3.76 -0.40 -12.25
N ILE A 114 3.99 -1.27 -13.23
CA ILE A 114 2.92 -2.14 -13.74
C ILE A 114 2.80 -3.35 -12.81
N CYS A 115 1.58 -3.60 -12.33
CA CYS A 115 1.27 -4.78 -11.53
C CYS A 115 -0.08 -5.38 -11.92
N LYS A 116 -0.30 -6.65 -11.57
CA LYS A 116 -1.61 -7.30 -11.74
C LYS A 116 -2.58 -6.83 -10.67
N SER A 117 -3.87 -6.91 -11.00
CA SER A 117 -4.94 -6.74 -10.03
C SER A 117 -4.83 -7.80 -8.93
N SER A 118 -4.71 -7.34 -7.71
CA SER A 118 -4.71 -8.16 -6.49
C SER A 118 -5.10 -7.28 -5.30
N GLU A 119 -5.53 -7.86 -4.20
CA GLU A 119 -5.92 -7.11 -3.03
C GLU A 119 -4.75 -6.31 -2.47
N GLY A 120 -4.89 -4.99 -2.41
CA GLY A 120 -3.87 -4.05 -1.93
C GLY A 120 -2.71 -3.82 -2.90
N PHE A 121 -2.77 -4.38 -4.10
CA PHE A 121 -1.74 -4.28 -5.15
C PHE A 121 -0.35 -4.67 -4.63
N ILE A 122 0.67 -3.84 -4.80
CA ILE A 122 2.02 -4.11 -4.26
C ILE A 122 2.23 -3.39 -2.92
N VAL A 123 2.04 -2.07 -2.90
CA VAL A 123 2.46 -1.24 -1.77
C VAL A 123 1.63 -1.53 -0.51
N ASN A 124 0.30 -1.48 -0.61
CA ASN A 124 -0.56 -1.72 0.54
C ASN A 124 -0.45 -3.17 1.03
N ARG A 125 -0.33 -4.12 0.10
CA ARG A 125 -0.18 -5.53 0.41
C ARG A 125 1.10 -5.81 1.21
N ILE A 126 2.24 -5.22 0.80
CA ILE A 126 3.53 -5.40 1.48
C ILE A 126 3.60 -4.63 2.80
N LEU A 127 2.96 -3.45 2.90
CA LEU A 127 2.93 -2.67 4.14
C LEU A 127 2.02 -3.29 5.22
N ALA A 128 0.97 -3.99 4.83
CA ALA A 128 -0.02 -4.48 5.80
C ALA A 128 0.58 -5.37 6.90
N PRO A 129 1.40 -6.40 6.61
CA PRO A 129 2.00 -7.21 7.66
C PRO A 129 2.99 -6.45 8.54
N TYR A 130 3.68 -5.44 8.01
CA TYR A 130 4.55 -4.55 8.78
C TYR A 130 3.76 -3.74 9.80
N MET A 131 2.65 -3.13 9.36
CA MET A 131 1.78 -2.35 10.22
C MET A 131 1.07 -3.24 11.27
N ALA A 132 0.62 -4.44 10.88
CA ALA A 132 0.02 -5.39 11.79
C ALA A 132 0.99 -5.84 12.88
N GLU A 133 2.26 -6.12 12.54
CA GLU A 133 3.24 -6.54 13.52
C GLU A 133 3.66 -5.40 14.47
N ALA A 134 3.59 -4.14 14.01
CA ALA A 134 3.75 -2.99 14.89
C ALA A 134 2.65 -2.93 15.97
N MET A 135 1.40 -3.27 15.61
CA MET A 135 0.32 -3.38 16.60
C MET A 135 0.56 -4.52 17.60
N HIS A 136 1.01 -5.68 17.12
CA HIS A 136 1.38 -6.79 18.00
C HIS A 136 2.55 -6.45 18.96
N LEU A 137 3.56 -5.72 18.49
CA LEU A 137 4.63 -5.23 19.37
C LEU A 137 4.09 -4.29 20.45
N LYS A 138 3.15 -3.43 20.08
CA LYS A 138 2.47 -2.53 21.03
C LYS A 138 1.64 -3.32 22.06
N GLU A 139 0.90 -4.35 21.62
CA GLU A 139 0.16 -5.26 22.51
C GLU A 139 1.09 -6.01 23.47
N ASP A 140 2.31 -6.35 23.02
CA ASP A 140 3.36 -6.95 23.85
C ASP A 140 4.01 -5.95 24.82
N GLY A 141 3.57 -4.68 24.85
CA GLY A 141 4.03 -3.64 25.78
C GLY A 141 5.20 -2.81 25.29
N VAL A 142 5.58 -2.88 23.99
CA VAL A 142 6.59 -1.99 23.41
C VAL A 142 5.96 -0.61 23.15
N ALA A 143 6.61 0.45 23.60
CA ALA A 143 6.10 1.81 23.39
C ALA A 143 6.05 2.18 21.89
N PRO A 144 5.01 2.88 21.43
CA PRO A 144 4.89 3.35 20.04
C PRO A 144 6.15 4.04 19.51
N THR A 145 6.75 4.91 20.34
CA THR A 145 7.98 5.63 19.98
C THR A 145 9.18 4.72 19.76
N ASP A 146 9.28 3.62 20.51
CA ASP A 146 10.39 2.67 20.34
C ASP A 146 10.17 1.76 19.14
N ILE A 147 8.92 1.36 18.84
CA ILE A 147 8.56 0.67 17.60
C ILE A 147 8.97 1.51 16.39
N ASP A 148 8.63 2.80 16.41
CA ASP A 148 8.99 3.72 15.34
C ASP A 148 10.52 3.91 15.22
N LYS A 149 11.23 4.04 16.36
CA LYS A 149 12.69 4.13 16.36
C LYS A 149 13.37 2.90 15.76
N ILE A 150 12.88 1.69 16.05
CA ILE A 150 13.40 0.44 15.47
C ILE A 150 13.33 0.50 13.93
N ALA A 151 12.18 0.89 13.39
CA ALA A 151 11.99 1.00 11.96
C ALA A 151 12.84 2.10 11.32
N VAL A 152 12.95 3.26 11.96
CA VAL A 152 13.81 4.36 11.47
C VAL A 152 15.28 3.98 11.53
N ASN A 153 15.74 3.25 12.56
CA ASN A 153 17.10 2.74 12.66
C ASN A 153 17.40 1.70 11.58
N PHE A 154 16.43 0.90 11.17
CA PHE A 154 16.55 0.03 9.99
C PHE A 154 16.74 0.83 8.71
N GLY A 155 16.23 2.07 8.62
CA GLY A 155 16.33 2.98 7.49
C GLY A 155 15.00 3.35 6.85
N MET A 156 13.87 3.03 7.49
CA MET A 156 12.56 3.51 7.04
C MET A 156 12.46 5.03 7.30
N PRO A 157 11.82 5.80 6.41
CA PRO A 157 11.71 7.26 6.55
C PRO A 157 10.83 7.67 7.74
N MET A 158 9.95 6.77 8.16
CA MET A 158 8.97 6.96 9.22
C MET A 158 8.67 5.60 9.85
N GLY A 159 8.40 5.59 11.15
CA GLY A 159 7.97 4.36 11.81
C GLY A 159 6.54 3.96 11.48
N PRO A 160 6.17 2.69 11.73
CA PRO A 160 4.85 2.17 11.34
C PRO A 160 3.69 2.80 12.10
N VAL A 161 3.89 3.17 13.37
CA VAL A 161 2.83 3.77 14.20
C VAL A 161 2.55 5.21 13.76
N GLU A 162 3.61 6.00 13.52
CA GLU A 162 3.49 7.34 12.95
C GLU A 162 2.88 7.31 11.54
N LEU A 163 3.19 6.27 10.76
CA LEU A 163 2.64 6.08 9.42
C LEU A 163 1.12 5.88 9.47
N VAL A 164 0.62 5.03 10.37
CA VAL A 164 -0.82 4.80 10.56
C VAL A 164 -1.55 6.10 10.89
N ASP A 165 -1.01 6.90 11.82
CA ASP A 165 -1.58 8.21 12.16
C ASP A 165 -1.54 9.20 10.99
N THR A 166 -0.46 9.19 10.21
CA THR A 166 -0.27 10.11 9.07
C THR A 166 -1.21 9.80 7.92
N VAL A 167 -1.40 8.53 7.59
CA VAL A 167 -2.33 8.07 6.56
C VAL A 167 -3.78 8.24 7.01
N GLY A 168 -4.02 8.05 8.28
CA GLY A 168 -5.32 8.08 8.94
C GLY A 168 -5.79 6.69 9.37
N ILE A 169 -6.19 6.58 10.63
CA ILE A 169 -6.58 5.31 11.26
C ILE A 169 -7.80 4.67 10.59
N ASP A 170 -8.75 5.48 10.10
CA ASP A 170 -9.88 4.99 9.30
C ASP A 170 -9.46 4.38 7.95
N VAL A 171 -8.47 4.96 7.30
CA VAL A 171 -7.88 4.40 6.06
C VAL A 171 -7.15 3.09 6.38
N ALA A 172 -6.34 3.08 7.44
CA ALA A 172 -5.65 1.87 7.90
C ALA A 172 -6.63 0.74 8.26
N LEU A 173 -7.74 1.07 8.94
CA LEU A 173 -8.81 0.12 9.25
C LEU A 173 -9.45 -0.44 7.99
N ASN A 174 -9.79 0.41 7.02
CA ASN A 174 -10.39 -0.04 5.75
C ASN A 174 -9.45 -1.00 5.00
N VAL A 175 -8.17 -0.65 4.87
CA VAL A 175 -7.15 -1.53 4.25
C VAL A 175 -7.04 -2.85 5.02
N SER A 176 -7.01 -2.79 6.36
CA SER A 176 -6.96 -4.00 7.21
C SER A 176 -8.19 -4.89 7.04
N GLN A 177 -9.37 -4.32 6.84
CA GLN A 177 -10.60 -5.08 6.58
C GLN A 177 -10.55 -5.80 5.23
N VAL A 178 -10.12 -5.11 4.17
CA VAL A 178 -10.01 -5.70 2.82
C VAL A 178 -8.96 -6.82 2.81
N LEU A 179 -7.74 -6.53 3.27
CA LEU A 179 -6.65 -7.50 3.28
C LEU A 179 -6.86 -8.61 4.33
N GLY A 180 -7.50 -8.27 5.46
CA GLY A 180 -7.87 -9.24 6.48
C GLY A 180 -8.83 -10.30 5.94
N LYS A 181 -9.83 -9.88 5.16
CA LYS A 181 -10.76 -10.80 4.49
C LYS A 181 -10.05 -11.63 3.41
N ALA A 182 -9.22 -11.00 2.57
CA ALA A 182 -8.54 -11.69 1.48
C ALA A 182 -7.52 -12.72 1.97
N PHE A 183 -6.74 -12.38 3.01
CA PHE A 183 -5.64 -13.22 3.51
C PHE A 183 -5.94 -13.92 4.85
N ASN A 184 -7.21 -13.91 5.28
CA ASN A 184 -7.65 -14.50 6.56
C ASN A 184 -6.80 -14.03 7.75
N ARG A 185 -6.59 -12.71 7.84
CA ARG A 185 -5.84 -12.06 8.94
C ARG A 185 -6.79 -11.33 9.87
N PRO A 186 -6.57 -11.37 11.19
CA PRO A 186 -7.39 -10.62 12.14
C PRO A 186 -7.22 -9.11 11.95
N ILE A 187 -8.29 -8.37 12.20
CA ILE A 187 -8.27 -6.90 12.22
C ILE A 187 -7.94 -6.49 13.67
N PRO A 188 -6.98 -5.57 13.89
CA PRO A 188 -6.71 -5.09 15.25
C PRO A 188 -7.92 -4.36 15.86
N ASP A 189 -8.41 -4.84 17.01
CA ASP A 189 -9.56 -4.25 17.72
C ASP A 189 -9.32 -2.77 18.08
N GLU A 190 -8.07 -2.42 18.32
CA GLU A 190 -7.68 -1.05 18.64
C GLU A 190 -8.00 -0.07 17.51
N LEU A 191 -7.77 -0.44 16.26
CA LEU A 191 -8.12 0.42 15.13
C LEU A 191 -9.63 0.66 15.04
N ILE A 192 -10.44 -0.37 15.34
CA ILE A 192 -11.90 -0.26 15.36
C ILE A 192 -12.31 0.75 16.45
N ARG A 193 -11.81 0.57 17.66
CA ARG A 193 -12.10 1.45 18.81
C ARG A 193 -11.70 2.90 18.53
N MET A 194 -10.52 3.13 17.95
CA MET A 194 -10.04 4.48 17.65
C MET A 194 -10.90 5.18 16.61
N VAL A 195 -11.36 4.46 15.58
CA VAL A 195 -12.27 5.02 14.57
C VAL A 195 -13.62 5.39 15.20
N GLU A 196 -14.18 4.54 16.06
CA GLU A 196 -15.42 4.82 16.79
C GLU A 196 -15.29 6.07 17.68
N ASN A 197 -14.14 6.26 18.31
CA ASN A 197 -13.82 7.43 19.13
C ASN A 197 -13.44 8.68 18.33
N LYS A 198 -13.36 8.60 17.00
CA LYS A 198 -12.88 9.68 16.12
C LYS A 198 -11.42 10.10 16.38
N GLU A 199 -10.61 9.20 16.89
CA GLU A 199 -9.18 9.31 17.03
C GLU A 199 -8.54 8.87 15.72
N LEU A 200 -8.56 9.76 14.68
CA LEU A 200 -8.20 9.37 13.31
C LEU A 200 -6.76 9.77 12.92
N GLY A 201 -5.90 10.01 13.91
CA GLY A 201 -4.53 10.41 13.72
C GLY A 201 -4.37 11.89 13.36
N LYS A 202 -3.39 12.22 12.53
CA LYS A 202 -3.01 13.58 12.17
C LYS A 202 -4.18 14.47 11.77
N LYS A 203 -5.15 13.97 11.04
CA LYS A 203 -6.29 14.76 10.52
C LYS A 203 -7.28 15.22 11.60
N THR A 204 -7.31 14.56 12.76
CA THR A 204 -8.14 14.95 13.91
C THR A 204 -7.33 15.52 15.07
N GLY A 205 -6.00 15.54 14.96
CA GLY A 205 -5.11 15.97 16.03
C GLY A 205 -4.86 14.91 17.10
N SER A 206 -5.49 13.75 17.03
CA SER A 206 -5.37 12.65 18.00
C SER A 206 -5.38 11.30 17.30
N GLY A 207 -4.46 10.42 17.69
CA GLY A 207 -4.28 9.08 17.20
C GLY A 207 -3.45 8.28 18.21
N PHE A 208 -2.50 7.49 17.72
CA PHE A 208 -1.47 6.88 18.57
C PHE A 208 -0.57 7.94 19.20
N TYR A 209 -0.46 9.10 18.52
CA TYR A 209 0.20 10.30 19.00
C TYR A 209 -0.77 11.47 19.05
N ASP A 210 -0.50 12.44 19.92
CA ASP A 210 -1.11 13.76 19.83
C ASP A 210 -0.41 14.58 18.76
N TRP A 211 -1.19 15.20 17.87
CA TRP A 211 -0.68 15.94 16.71
C TRP A 211 -0.89 17.45 16.86
N SER A 212 0.13 18.18 16.51
CA SER A 212 0.10 19.65 16.40
C SER A 212 0.68 20.07 15.04
N ASP A 213 0.67 21.37 14.75
CA ASP A 213 1.33 21.93 13.56
C ASP A 213 2.85 21.65 13.52
N LYS A 214 3.45 21.31 14.67
CA LYS A 214 4.87 20.97 14.78
C LYS A 214 5.15 19.48 14.56
N GLY A 215 4.11 18.68 14.33
CA GLY A 215 4.21 17.21 14.18
C GLY A 215 3.65 16.43 15.37
N PRO A 216 3.90 15.10 15.40
CA PRO A 216 3.46 14.25 16.49
C PRO A 216 4.23 14.54 17.78
N SER A 217 3.52 14.52 18.90
CA SER A 217 4.12 14.59 20.23
C SER A 217 4.63 13.19 20.60
N LYS A 218 5.92 12.95 20.36
CA LYS A 218 6.59 11.71 20.72
C LYS A 218 7.18 11.85 22.12
N ALA A 219 6.40 11.50 23.15
CA ALA A 219 6.94 11.38 24.51
C ALA A 219 8.05 10.30 24.49
N GLU A 220 9.18 10.58 25.12
CA GLU A 220 10.20 9.55 25.31
C GLU A 220 9.64 8.42 26.16
N ALA A 221 9.86 7.18 25.71
CA ALA A 221 9.53 6.01 26.50
C ALA A 221 10.27 6.03 27.82
N SER A 222 9.62 5.59 28.88
CA SER A 222 10.29 5.44 30.19
C SER A 222 11.43 4.41 30.09
N PRO A 223 12.42 4.47 31.02
CA PRO A 223 13.48 3.46 31.06
C PRO A 223 12.95 2.03 31.21
N GLU A 224 11.81 1.85 31.86
CA GLU A 224 11.14 0.55 32.03
C GLU A 224 10.52 0.05 30.74
N GLU A 225 9.88 0.92 29.95
CA GLU A 225 9.32 0.61 28.62
C GLU A 225 10.42 0.26 27.63
N THR A 226 11.51 1.03 27.60
CA THR A 226 12.68 0.77 26.74
C THR A 226 13.39 -0.55 27.10
N ALA A 227 13.39 -0.95 28.37
CA ALA A 227 13.94 -2.22 28.83
C ALA A 227 13.16 -3.45 28.30
N ASN A 228 11.93 -3.27 27.85
CA ASN A 228 11.05 -4.33 27.37
C ASN A 228 11.15 -4.58 25.85
N ILE A 229 12.02 -3.88 25.13
CA ILE A 229 12.14 -4.07 23.67
C ILE A 229 12.67 -5.49 23.40
N PRO A 230 11.89 -6.35 22.70
CA PRO A 230 12.35 -7.68 22.34
C PRO A 230 13.55 -7.60 21.38
N LYS A 231 14.54 -8.48 21.55
CA LYS A 231 15.72 -8.54 20.66
C LYS A 231 15.37 -8.85 19.20
N ASP A 232 14.23 -9.47 18.97
CA ASP A 232 13.71 -9.85 17.66
C ASP A 232 12.74 -8.79 17.07
N ALA A 233 12.57 -7.63 17.69
CA ALA A 233 11.60 -6.62 17.29
C ALA A 233 11.82 -6.09 15.87
N GLU A 234 13.08 -5.84 15.46
CA GLU A 234 13.40 -5.44 14.07
C GLU A 234 13.00 -6.52 13.08
N ASP A 235 13.37 -7.78 13.35
CA ASP A 235 13.02 -8.91 12.49
C ASP A 235 11.51 -9.15 12.42
N ARG A 236 10.80 -8.94 13.52
CA ARG A 236 9.35 -8.99 13.56
C ARG A 236 8.71 -7.96 12.64
N LEU A 237 9.25 -6.75 12.59
CA LEU A 237 8.73 -5.70 11.69
C LEU A 237 9.08 -5.98 10.21
N ILE A 238 10.32 -6.29 9.93
CA ILE A 238 10.83 -6.29 8.57
C ILE A 238 10.56 -7.61 7.82
N LEU A 239 10.75 -8.75 8.46
CA LEU A 239 10.63 -10.03 7.75
C LEU A 239 9.23 -10.31 7.18
N PRO A 240 8.12 -9.91 7.82
CA PRO A 240 6.80 -10.05 7.20
C PRO A 240 6.61 -9.24 5.91
N MET A 241 7.25 -8.06 5.79
CA MET A 241 7.28 -7.32 4.52
C MET A 241 8.00 -8.10 3.43
N LEU A 242 9.18 -8.66 3.76
CA LEU A 242 9.95 -9.49 2.83
C LEU A 242 9.16 -10.71 2.40
N ASN A 243 8.49 -11.38 3.34
CA ASN A 243 7.67 -12.55 3.07
C ASN A 243 6.53 -12.25 2.10
N GLU A 244 5.88 -11.11 2.25
CA GLU A 244 4.81 -10.68 1.35
C GLU A 244 5.37 -10.22 -0.01
N ALA A 245 6.56 -9.60 -0.04
CA ALA A 245 7.25 -9.28 -1.28
C ALA A 245 7.56 -10.53 -2.11
N ILE A 246 8.02 -11.61 -1.46
CA ILE A 246 8.22 -12.91 -2.09
C ILE A 246 6.90 -13.49 -2.61
N ALA A 247 5.81 -13.38 -1.85
CA ALA A 247 4.50 -13.83 -2.30
C ALA A 247 4.05 -13.08 -3.56
N CYS A 248 4.18 -11.75 -3.58
CA CYS A 248 3.84 -10.92 -4.76
C CYS A 248 4.67 -11.31 -6.00
N LEU A 249 5.95 -11.63 -5.82
CA LEU A 249 6.83 -12.04 -6.91
C LEU A 249 6.45 -13.43 -7.43
N GLU A 250 6.23 -14.40 -6.54
CA GLU A 250 5.88 -15.77 -6.89
C GLU A 250 4.51 -15.89 -7.57
N GLU A 251 3.54 -15.08 -7.13
CA GLU A 251 2.22 -14.97 -7.74
C GLU A 251 2.24 -14.20 -9.09
N GLY A 252 3.38 -13.63 -9.48
CA GLY A 252 3.53 -12.86 -10.71
C GLY A 252 2.71 -11.57 -10.71
N ILE A 253 2.48 -10.97 -9.54
CA ILE A 253 1.80 -9.67 -9.42
C ILE A 253 2.66 -8.57 -10.04
N VAL A 254 3.95 -8.70 -9.97
CA VAL A 254 4.94 -7.83 -10.61
C VAL A 254 5.86 -8.67 -11.50
N GLU A 255 6.42 -8.08 -12.54
CA GLU A 255 7.17 -8.79 -13.58
C GLU A 255 8.45 -9.44 -13.06
N ASN A 256 9.20 -8.74 -12.20
CA ASN A 256 10.49 -9.21 -11.71
C ASN A 256 10.87 -8.53 -10.38
N SER A 257 11.96 -9.03 -9.77
CA SER A 257 12.46 -8.54 -8.48
C SER A 257 12.87 -7.07 -8.51
N ASP A 258 13.46 -6.58 -9.60
CA ASP A 258 13.94 -5.20 -9.68
C ASP A 258 12.78 -4.21 -9.68
N MET A 259 11.70 -4.53 -10.42
CA MET A 259 10.48 -3.73 -10.43
C MET A 259 9.78 -3.75 -9.06
N LEU A 260 9.78 -4.90 -8.38
CA LEU A 260 9.26 -4.99 -7.02
C LEU A 260 10.07 -4.12 -6.06
N ASP A 261 11.40 -4.24 -6.06
CA ASP A 261 12.28 -3.47 -5.18
C ASP A 261 12.11 -1.97 -5.39
N ILE A 262 12.13 -1.51 -6.65
CA ILE A 262 11.89 -0.10 -7.00
C ILE A 262 10.50 0.36 -6.54
N GLY A 263 9.48 -0.45 -6.77
CA GLY A 263 8.10 -0.13 -6.37
C GLY A 263 7.97 0.02 -4.86
N VAL A 264 8.56 -0.89 -4.10
CA VAL A 264 8.53 -0.85 -2.63
C VAL A 264 9.34 0.33 -2.08
N ILE A 265 10.54 0.61 -2.64
CA ILE A 265 11.31 1.79 -2.26
C ILE A 265 10.49 3.08 -2.48
N PHE A 266 9.92 3.27 -3.65
CA PHE A 266 9.19 4.50 -3.98
C PHE A 266 7.81 4.60 -3.33
N GLY A 267 7.17 3.46 -3.05
CA GLY A 267 5.83 3.43 -2.45
C GLY A 267 5.82 3.46 -0.94
N THR A 268 6.82 2.83 -0.29
CA THR A 268 6.88 2.71 1.17
C THR A 268 8.01 3.49 1.81
N GLY A 269 9.00 3.90 1.01
CA GLY A 269 10.25 4.45 1.52
C GLY A 269 11.17 3.39 2.14
N PHE A 270 11.01 2.11 1.79
CA PHE A 270 11.95 1.07 2.23
C PHE A 270 13.39 1.52 2.00
N ALA A 271 14.24 1.33 3.00
CA ALA A 271 15.60 1.86 3.05
C ALA A 271 16.33 1.76 1.69
N PRO A 272 16.48 2.86 0.92
CA PRO A 272 16.99 2.80 -0.47
C PRO A 272 18.41 2.26 -0.56
N PHE A 273 19.23 2.51 0.48
CA PHE A 273 20.63 2.01 0.55
C PHE A 273 20.72 0.50 0.75
N ARG A 274 19.60 -0.17 1.03
CA ARG A 274 19.50 -1.64 1.12
C ARG A 274 19.04 -2.27 -0.20
N GLY A 275 18.73 -1.47 -1.23
CA GLY A 275 18.38 -1.94 -2.58
C GLY A 275 16.95 -2.44 -2.77
N GLY A 276 16.13 -2.43 -1.72
CA GLY A 276 14.77 -2.97 -1.73
C GLY A 276 14.65 -4.29 -0.97
N PRO A 277 13.43 -4.82 -0.81
CA PRO A 277 13.19 -6.02 0.00
C PRO A 277 13.88 -7.29 -0.52
N ILE A 278 13.90 -7.49 -1.84
CA ILE A 278 14.51 -8.69 -2.44
C ILE A 278 16.02 -8.60 -2.41
N GLN A 279 16.58 -7.42 -2.75
CA GLN A 279 18.03 -7.22 -2.66
C GLN A 279 18.52 -7.35 -1.21
N TYR A 280 17.81 -6.75 -0.25
CA TYR A 280 18.13 -6.89 1.17
C TYR A 280 18.08 -8.35 1.63
N ALA A 281 17.09 -9.13 1.15
CA ALA A 281 17.01 -10.54 1.48
C ALA A 281 18.23 -11.33 0.98
N LYS A 282 18.69 -11.05 -0.25
CA LYS A 282 19.89 -11.66 -0.83
C LYS A 282 21.16 -11.30 -0.04
N ASP A 283 21.32 -10.01 0.30
CA ASP A 283 22.49 -9.52 1.03
C ASP A 283 22.57 -10.07 2.47
N ARG A 284 21.41 -10.21 3.13
CA ARG A 284 21.32 -10.81 4.47
C ARG A 284 21.53 -12.33 4.46
N GLY A 285 21.25 -12.98 3.34
CA GLY A 285 21.35 -14.42 3.14
C GLY A 285 20.02 -15.15 3.43
N ILE A 286 19.52 -15.83 2.41
CA ILE A 286 18.21 -16.50 2.43
C ILE A 286 18.12 -17.55 3.55
N GLU A 287 19.15 -18.36 3.73
CA GLU A 287 19.18 -19.40 4.80
C GLU A 287 19.10 -18.79 6.20
N ASN A 288 19.77 -17.63 6.40
CA ASN A 288 19.72 -16.91 7.67
C ASN A 288 18.30 -16.38 7.94
N ILE A 289 17.65 -15.79 6.93
CA ILE A 289 16.26 -15.33 7.02
C ILE A 289 15.32 -16.49 7.34
N LEU A 290 15.43 -17.62 6.63
CA LEU A 290 14.58 -18.78 6.86
C LEU A 290 14.77 -19.40 8.26
N THR A 291 15.98 -19.36 8.79
CA THR A 291 16.28 -19.77 10.16
C THR A 291 15.62 -18.83 11.17
N THR A 292 15.67 -17.52 10.91
CA THR A 292 15.02 -16.51 11.72
C THR A 292 13.49 -16.69 11.68
N PHE A 293 12.89 -16.90 10.52
CA PHE A 293 11.47 -17.19 10.39
C PHE A 293 11.03 -18.40 11.22
N LYS A 294 11.77 -19.51 11.19
CA LYS A 294 11.48 -20.72 12.01
C LYS A 294 11.48 -20.39 13.51
N THR A 295 12.39 -19.52 13.94
CA THR A 295 12.46 -19.07 15.34
C THR A 295 11.27 -18.21 15.70
N LEU A 296 10.91 -17.24 14.84
CA LEU A 296 9.78 -16.35 15.02
C LEU A 296 8.45 -17.12 14.96
N GLU A 297 8.30 -18.06 14.01
CA GLU A 297 7.10 -18.90 13.89
C GLU A 297 6.87 -19.71 15.17
N LYS A 298 7.93 -20.31 15.71
CA LYS A 298 7.85 -21.06 16.98
C LYS A 298 7.43 -20.18 18.16
N LYS A 299 7.88 -18.92 18.19
CA LYS A 299 7.65 -17.99 19.30
C LYS A 299 6.33 -17.21 19.19
N HIS A 300 5.99 -16.80 17.96
CA HIS A 300 4.92 -15.85 17.69
C HIS A 300 3.80 -16.40 16.79
N GLY A 301 3.91 -17.67 16.36
CA GLY A 301 2.87 -18.37 15.59
C GLY A 301 2.98 -18.24 14.08
N SER A 302 1.97 -18.75 13.40
CA SER A 302 1.95 -18.99 11.95
C SER A 302 2.04 -17.72 11.08
N ARG A 303 1.86 -16.53 11.65
CA ARG A 303 2.04 -15.27 10.93
C ARG A 303 3.48 -15.05 10.44
N PHE A 304 4.44 -15.78 11.04
CA PHE A 304 5.85 -15.84 10.61
C PHE A 304 6.18 -17.08 9.79
N LYS A 305 5.18 -17.83 9.30
CA LYS A 305 5.45 -18.94 8.38
C LYS A 305 6.05 -18.40 7.08
N PRO A 306 7.24 -18.87 6.66
CA PRO A 306 7.84 -18.41 5.42
C PRO A 306 7.03 -18.86 4.20
N HIS A 307 6.89 -17.98 3.24
CA HIS A 307 6.23 -18.28 1.97
C HIS A 307 7.06 -19.32 1.17
N PRO A 308 6.41 -20.28 0.47
CA PRO A 308 7.15 -21.28 -0.33
C PRO A 308 8.09 -20.69 -1.37
N GLY A 309 7.77 -19.53 -1.93
CA GLY A 309 8.56 -18.82 -2.95
C GLY A 309 9.99 -18.44 -2.53
N TRP A 310 10.32 -18.50 -1.23
CA TRP A 310 11.71 -18.32 -0.77
C TRP A 310 12.68 -19.34 -1.37
N GLN A 311 12.18 -20.48 -1.87
CA GLN A 311 13.00 -21.52 -2.50
C GLN A 311 13.41 -21.17 -3.93
N ASN A 312 12.79 -20.12 -4.53
CA ASN A 312 13.00 -19.71 -5.92
C ASN A 312 13.91 -18.46 -6.05
N LEU A 313 14.43 -17.95 -4.93
CA LEU A 313 15.41 -16.86 -4.85
C LEU A 313 16.83 -17.39 -4.75
#